data_0ec347d259dd587ef09d56a78c2e69d0
#
_entry.id   0ec347d259dd587ef09d56a78c2e69d0
#
_cell.length_a   1.000
_cell.length_b   1.000
_cell.length_c   1.000
_cell.angle_alpha   90.00
_cell.angle_beta   90.00
_cell.angle_gamma   90.00
#
_symmetry.space_group_name_H-M   'P 1'
#
loop_
_entity.id
_entity.type
_entity.pdbx_description
1 polymer ?
#
loop_
_entity_poly.entity_id
_entity_poly.type
_entity_poly.pdbx_seq_one_letter_code
_entity_poly.pdbx_strand_id
1 'polypeptide(L)'
;LDPISHAIGIRHFADIAYAHLLHLAEEGGVDAEVIFAVPGNFTRAQLAILLGLAKQSPFQAVGMVDSAIAAAHAATHTGSIIYAEMQLHQVVLTKIVAGQDSHQRESVIQVPGVGSQNFMDRMMQLATGLFIEQCRFNPQHDAESEQKLYNALPHWLKQDGKDQNSLLLELKVNTAVHTAKMPRESLINYLSRDYKSIGQQVAELAEGGDSKLLLSPDFADLPGLRSFLGESIELEVLPVGAISRAVILNRDS
;
A
#
# COMPACT_ATOMS: atom_id res chain seq x y z
N LEU A 1 6.82 2.89 19.65
CA LEU A 1 7.28 3.83 18.61
C LEU A 1 7.19 5.24 19.15
N ASP A 2 8.30 5.82 19.62
CA ASP A 2 8.42 7.23 19.96
C ASP A 2 9.44 7.99 19.10
N PRO A 3 9.40 7.91 17.77
CA PRO A 3 10.25 8.79 16.97
C PRO A 3 9.68 10.20 16.85
N ILE A 4 8.43 10.41 17.28
CA ILE A 4 7.70 11.68 17.09
C ILE A 4 8.07 12.71 18.16
N SER A 5 8.50 12.29 19.34
CA SER A 5 8.78 13.18 20.48
C SER A 5 10.03 14.06 20.33
N HIS A 6 10.85 13.83 19.31
CA HIS A 6 12.13 14.53 19.14
C HIS A 6 12.20 15.51 17.96
N ALA A 7 11.17 15.53 17.09
CA ALA A 7 11.12 16.51 16.01
C ALA A 7 10.54 17.84 16.51
N ILE A 8 11.28 18.94 16.33
CA ILE A 8 10.83 20.28 16.72
C ILE A 8 9.55 20.62 15.96
N GLY A 9 8.45 20.89 16.70
CA GLY A 9 7.16 21.28 16.14
C GLY A 9 6.15 20.16 15.92
N ILE A 10 6.54 18.89 16.03
CA ILE A 10 5.63 17.74 15.89
C ILE A 10 5.17 17.29 17.28
N ARG A 11 3.89 17.43 17.59
CA ARG A 11 3.28 17.07 18.88
C ARG A 11 2.27 15.95 18.75
N HIS A 12 1.63 15.83 17.57
CA HIS A 12 0.54 14.89 17.29
C HIS A 12 0.68 14.29 15.90
N PHE A 13 0.01 13.18 15.64
CA PHE A 13 -0.06 12.57 14.30
C PHE A 13 -0.62 13.54 13.24
N ALA A 14 -1.49 14.48 13.64
CA ALA A 14 -1.98 15.52 12.75
C ALA A 14 -0.85 16.43 12.23
N ASP A 15 0.17 16.71 13.05
CA ASP A 15 1.32 17.54 12.63
C ASP A 15 2.16 16.83 11.56
N ILE A 16 2.29 15.49 11.67
CA ILE A 16 2.96 14.67 10.63
C ILE A 16 2.17 14.71 9.33
N ALA A 17 0.85 14.51 9.40
CA ALA A 17 -0.01 14.56 8.23
C ALA A 17 0.05 15.95 7.57
N TYR A 18 0.06 17.01 8.37
CA TYR A 18 0.22 18.38 7.85
C TYR A 18 1.58 18.59 7.20
N ALA A 19 2.68 18.18 7.84
CA ALA A 19 4.01 18.26 7.25
C ALA A 19 4.10 17.49 5.92
N HIS A 20 3.45 16.33 5.83
CA HIS A 20 3.39 15.57 4.59
C HIS A 20 2.59 16.31 3.50
N LEU A 21 1.46 16.93 3.84
CA LEU A 21 0.71 17.77 2.89
C LEU A 21 1.52 18.96 2.39
N LEU A 22 2.29 19.61 3.26
CA LEU A 22 3.19 20.70 2.86
C LEU A 22 4.27 20.21 1.89
N HIS A 23 4.88 19.07 2.20
CA HIS A 23 5.89 18.47 1.32
C HIS A 23 5.32 18.12 -0.07
N LEU A 24 4.12 17.54 -0.12
CA LEU A 24 3.44 17.27 -1.39
C LEU A 24 3.12 18.56 -2.17
N ALA A 25 2.76 19.64 -1.49
CA ALA A 25 2.52 20.93 -2.12
C ALA A 25 3.81 21.53 -2.72
N GLU A 26 4.92 21.44 -2.00
CA GLU A 26 6.24 21.89 -2.46
C GLU A 26 6.71 21.08 -3.68
N GLU A 27 6.65 19.75 -3.63
CA GLU A 27 7.04 18.89 -4.75
C GLU A 27 6.16 19.06 -5.99
N GLY A 28 4.85 19.23 -5.78
CA GLY A 28 3.88 19.39 -6.86
C GLY A 28 3.85 20.80 -7.47
N GLY A 29 4.50 21.79 -6.85
CA GLY A 29 4.43 23.20 -7.25
C GLY A 29 2.99 23.72 -7.22
N VAL A 30 2.18 23.30 -6.23
CA VAL A 30 0.73 23.42 -6.27
C VAL A 30 0.27 24.73 -5.64
N ASP A 31 -0.09 25.69 -6.48
CA ASP A 31 -1.02 26.79 -6.16
C ASP A 31 -2.48 26.45 -6.59
N ALA A 32 -2.77 25.16 -6.81
CA ALA A 32 -3.94 24.70 -7.54
C ALA A 32 -5.02 24.10 -6.65
N GLU A 33 -6.20 23.95 -7.23
CA GLU A 33 -7.30 23.17 -6.66
C GLU A 33 -6.93 21.69 -6.52
N VAL A 34 -7.25 21.09 -5.37
CA VAL A 34 -6.95 19.69 -5.05
C VAL A 34 -8.22 18.95 -4.67
N ILE A 35 -8.38 17.75 -5.22
CA ILE A 35 -9.41 16.79 -4.82
C ILE A 35 -8.73 15.64 -4.08
N PHE A 36 -9.21 15.33 -2.88
CA PHE A 36 -8.70 14.20 -2.10
C PHE A 36 -9.43 12.92 -2.46
N ALA A 37 -8.72 11.90 -2.94
CA ALA A 37 -9.21 10.54 -3.00
C ALA A 37 -8.91 9.86 -1.64
N VAL A 38 -9.96 9.52 -0.90
CA VAL A 38 -9.83 9.00 0.46
C VAL A 38 -10.38 7.57 0.56
N PRO A 39 -9.73 6.68 1.32
CA PRO A 39 -10.22 5.32 1.52
C PRO A 39 -11.58 5.28 2.21
N GLY A 40 -12.42 4.32 1.80
CA GLY A 40 -13.79 4.17 2.30
C GLY A 40 -13.92 3.81 3.78
N ASN A 41 -12.82 3.45 4.44
CA ASN A 41 -12.76 3.17 5.87
C ASN A 41 -12.50 4.40 6.76
N PHE A 42 -12.35 5.60 6.18
CA PHE A 42 -12.19 6.82 6.97
C PHE A 42 -13.47 7.13 7.75
N THR A 43 -13.30 7.35 9.05
CA THR A 43 -14.38 7.81 9.92
C THR A 43 -14.67 9.30 9.68
N ARG A 44 -15.87 9.75 10.08
CA ARG A 44 -16.22 11.18 10.02
C ARG A 44 -15.21 12.07 10.76
N ALA A 45 -14.68 11.59 11.89
CA ALA A 45 -13.67 12.32 12.66
C ALA A 45 -12.36 12.46 11.88
N GLN A 46 -11.89 11.39 11.21
CA GLN A 46 -10.69 11.43 10.37
C GLN A 46 -10.86 12.36 9.16
N LEU A 47 -12.04 12.30 8.51
CA LEU A 47 -12.36 13.22 7.41
C LEU A 47 -12.38 14.68 7.88
N ALA A 48 -12.94 14.97 9.07
CA ALA A 48 -12.95 16.32 9.64
C ALA A 48 -11.52 16.81 9.94
N ILE A 49 -10.65 15.97 10.46
CA ILE A 49 -9.23 16.28 10.68
C ILE A 49 -8.54 16.57 9.34
N LEU A 50 -8.72 15.73 8.32
CA LEU A 50 -8.12 15.93 7.00
C LEU A 50 -8.56 17.26 6.38
N LEU A 51 -9.85 17.59 6.46
CA LEU A 51 -10.38 18.88 6.00
C LEU A 51 -9.79 20.07 6.79
N GLY A 52 -9.61 19.91 8.09
CA GLY A 52 -8.96 20.91 8.93
C GLY A 52 -7.52 21.17 8.52
N LEU A 53 -6.75 20.10 8.24
CA LEU A 53 -5.37 20.17 7.77
C LEU A 53 -5.30 20.79 6.36
N ALA A 54 -6.19 20.37 5.46
CA ALA A 54 -6.26 20.92 4.10
C ALA A 54 -6.51 22.43 4.08
N LYS A 55 -7.36 22.94 4.96
CA LYS A 55 -7.63 24.39 5.11
C LYS A 55 -6.41 25.21 5.57
N GLN A 56 -5.45 24.57 6.24
CA GLN A 56 -4.20 25.19 6.67
C GLN A 56 -3.08 25.04 5.64
N SER A 57 -3.29 24.21 4.63
CA SER A 57 -2.33 23.94 3.57
C SER A 57 -2.36 25.05 2.50
N PRO A 58 -1.29 25.21 1.70
CA PRO A 58 -1.20 26.25 0.69
C PRO A 58 -2.11 26.00 -0.53
N PHE A 59 -2.68 24.79 -0.69
CA PHE A 59 -3.59 24.46 -1.78
C PHE A 59 -5.07 24.57 -1.38
N GLN A 60 -5.94 24.79 -2.37
CA GLN A 60 -7.38 24.84 -2.17
C GLN A 60 -8.01 23.46 -2.33
N ALA A 61 -8.53 22.88 -1.24
CA ALA A 61 -9.30 21.64 -1.30
C ALA A 61 -10.72 21.94 -1.83
N VAL A 62 -11.02 21.46 -3.04
CA VAL A 62 -12.32 21.67 -3.70
C VAL A 62 -13.25 20.47 -3.63
N GLY A 63 -12.75 19.28 -3.25
CA GLY A 63 -13.58 18.08 -3.12
C GLY A 63 -12.88 16.91 -2.44
N MET A 64 -13.70 15.93 -2.11
CA MET A 64 -13.28 14.60 -1.64
C MET A 64 -14.08 13.54 -2.37
N VAL A 65 -13.41 12.46 -2.74
CA VAL A 65 -14.01 11.28 -3.39
C VAL A 65 -13.54 10.01 -2.71
N ASP A 66 -14.37 8.98 -2.71
CA ASP A 66 -13.97 7.64 -2.27
C ASP A 66 -12.96 7.05 -3.28
N SER A 67 -11.77 6.64 -2.79
CA SER A 67 -10.70 6.10 -3.64
C SER A 67 -11.14 4.84 -4.40
N ALA A 68 -12.01 4.03 -3.79
CA ALA A 68 -12.54 2.81 -4.41
C ALA A 68 -13.53 3.11 -5.54
N ILE A 69 -14.37 4.14 -5.39
CA ILE A 69 -15.25 4.61 -6.47
C ILE A 69 -14.41 5.15 -7.64
N ALA A 70 -13.39 5.94 -7.35
CA ALA A 70 -12.47 6.44 -8.38
C ALA A 70 -11.69 5.30 -9.07
N ALA A 71 -11.32 4.26 -8.33
CA ALA A 71 -10.69 3.05 -8.88
C ALA A 71 -11.64 2.30 -9.83
N ALA A 72 -12.92 2.16 -9.46
CA ALA A 72 -13.93 1.53 -10.30
C ALA A 72 -14.16 2.30 -11.61
N HIS A 73 -14.16 3.63 -11.57
CA HIS A 73 -14.21 4.47 -12.79
C HIS A 73 -12.98 4.29 -13.69
N ALA A 74 -11.80 4.04 -13.10
CA ALA A 74 -10.59 3.81 -13.87
C ALA A 74 -10.59 2.47 -14.62
N ALA A 75 -11.30 1.46 -14.10
CA ALA A 75 -11.30 0.09 -14.61
C ALA A 75 -12.27 -0.19 -15.77
N THR A 76 -13.18 0.73 -16.09
CA THR A 76 -14.18 0.58 -17.19
C THR A 76 -14.94 -0.75 -17.17
N HIS A 77 -15.26 -1.28 -15.99
CA HIS A 77 -16.00 -2.53 -15.79
C HIS A 77 -17.39 -2.25 -15.24
N THR A 78 -18.38 -3.01 -15.69
CA THR A 78 -19.75 -3.02 -15.15
C THR A 78 -19.99 -4.30 -14.37
N GLY A 79 -20.69 -4.22 -13.24
CA GLY A 79 -20.99 -5.36 -12.38
C GLY A 79 -20.33 -5.24 -11.00
N SER A 80 -19.97 -6.36 -10.40
CA SER A 80 -19.35 -6.36 -9.09
C SER A 80 -17.83 -6.14 -9.19
N ILE A 81 -17.34 -5.18 -8.44
CA ILE A 81 -15.90 -4.87 -8.33
C ILE A 81 -15.49 -4.96 -6.87
N ILE A 82 -14.34 -5.58 -6.61
CA ILE A 82 -13.67 -5.54 -5.31
C ILE A 82 -12.37 -4.74 -5.51
N TYR A 83 -12.26 -3.59 -4.88
CA TYR A 83 -11.01 -2.83 -4.89
C TYR A 83 -10.22 -3.13 -3.62
N ALA A 84 -8.97 -3.57 -3.79
CA ALA A 84 -8.04 -3.86 -2.72
C ALA A 84 -6.95 -2.80 -2.63
N GLU A 85 -6.89 -2.13 -1.49
CA GLU A 85 -5.95 -1.05 -1.19
C GLU A 85 -5.12 -1.40 0.03
N MET A 86 -3.78 -1.28 -0.10
CA MET A 86 -2.86 -1.52 1.00
C MET A 86 -2.59 -0.22 1.76
N GLN A 87 -2.96 -0.19 3.02
CA GLN A 87 -2.63 0.87 3.97
C GLN A 87 -1.43 0.48 4.84
N LEU A 88 -0.99 1.37 5.71
CA LEU A 88 0.19 1.15 6.55
C LEU A 88 0.09 -0.11 7.43
N HIS A 89 -1.07 -0.36 8.06
CA HIS A 89 -1.25 -1.45 9.03
C HIS A 89 -2.36 -2.44 8.66
N GLN A 90 -2.98 -2.28 7.51
CA GLN A 90 -4.11 -3.13 7.08
C GLN A 90 -4.28 -3.09 5.56
N VAL A 91 -5.03 -4.07 5.05
CA VAL A 91 -5.61 -4.02 3.71
C VAL A 91 -7.07 -3.63 3.84
N VAL A 92 -7.54 -2.74 2.96
CA VAL A 92 -8.95 -2.36 2.85
C VAL A 92 -9.50 -2.95 1.56
N LEU A 93 -10.56 -3.72 1.69
CA LEU A 93 -11.31 -4.30 0.59
C LEU A 93 -12.64 -3.58 0.49
N THR A 94 -12.91 -2.96 -0.64
CA THR A 94 -14.18 -2.26 -0.89
C THR A 94 -14.92 -2.94 -2.03
N LYS A 95 -16.14 -3.43 -1.74
CA LYS A 95 -17.04 -3.97 -2.77
C LYS A 95 -17.90 -2.85 -3.35
N ILE A 96 -17.96 -2.79 -4.66
CA ILE A 96 -18.61 -1.75 -5.43
C ILE A 96 -19.54 -2.44 -6.45
N VAL A 97 -20.74 -1.92 -6.59
CA VAL A 97 -21.63 -2.24 -7.71
C VAL A 97 -21.45 -1.14 -8.75
N ALA A 98 -20.87 -1.51 -9.88
CA ALA A 98 -20.61 -0.61 -11.01
C ALA A 98 -21.75 -0.72 -12.03
N GLY A 99 -22.57 0.32 -12.12
CA GLY A 99 -23.58 0.51 -13.16
C GLY A 99 -23.01 1.24 -14.38
N GLN A 100 -23.86 1.47 -15.39
CA GLN A 100 -23.45 2.23 -16.58
C GLN A 100 -23.15 3.70 -16.26
N ASP A 101 -23.97 4.32 -15.42
CA ASP A 101 -23.88 5.75 -15.09
C ASP A 101 -23.61 6.02 -13.62
N SER A 102 -23.48 5.00 -12.79
CA SER A 102 -23.26 5.18 -11.35
C SER A 102 -22.49 4.02 -10.73
N HIS A 103 -21.64 4.35 -9.77
CA HIS A 103 -20.90 3.39 -8.97
C HIS A 103 -21.31 3.58 -7.51
N GLN A 104 -21.67 2.47 -6.85
CA GLN A 104 -22.11 2.49 -5.45
C GLN A 104 -21.27 1.55 -4.61
N ARG A 105 -20.78 2.07 -3.50
CA ARG A 105 -20.09 1.26 -2.49
C ARG A 105 -21.11 0.41 -1.74
N GLU A 106 -20.94 -0.91 -1.81
CA GLU A 106 -21.79 -1.88 -1.11
C GLU A 106 -21.27 -2.15 0.30
N SER A 107 -19.97 -2.47 0.43
CA SER A 107 -19.36 -2.78 1.72
C SER A 107 -17.88 -2.43 1.75
N VAL A 108 -17.36 -2.27 2.98
CA VAL A 108 -15.93 -2.06 3.25
C VAL A 108 -15.49 -3.02 4.33
N ILE A 109 -14.47 -3.83 4.04
CA ILE A 109 -13.84 -4.76 4.99
C ILE A 109 -12.41 -4.30 5.24
N GLN A 110 -12.00 -4.32 6.50
CA GLN A 110 -10.64 -4.06 6.91
C GLN A 110 -9.99 -5.37 7.36
N VAL A 111 -8.83 -5.70 6.79
CA VAL A 111 -8.01 -6.85 7.19
C VAL A 111 -6.82 -6.31 7.97
N PRO A 112 -6.87 -6.29 9.31
CA PRO A 112 -5.82 -5.70 10.13
C PRO A 112 -4.56 -6.58 10.18
N GLY A 113 -3.41 -5.95 10.44
CA GLY A 113 -2.12 -6.64 10.61
C GLY A 113 -1.47 -7.13 9.32
N VAL A 114 -2.00 -6.73 8.16
CA VAL A 114 -1.49 -7.10 6.83
C VAL A 114 -1.25 -5.86 5.95
N GLY A 115 -0.87 -4.75 6.55
CA GLY A 115 -0.50 -3.53 5.83
C GLY A 115 0.97 -3.50 5.41
N SER A 116 1.36 -2.43 4.72
CA SER A 116 2.72 -2.26 4.18
C SER A 116 3.81 -2.35 5.26
N GLN A 117 3.59 -1.74 6.43
CA GLN A 117 4.53 -1.83 7.56
C GLN A 117 4.66 -3.27 8.07
N ASN A 118 3.55 -4.00 8.17
CA ASN A 118 3.58 -5.39 8.64
C ASN A 118 4.37 -6.29 7.68
N PHE A 119 4.21 -6.10 6.36
CA PHE A 119 5.00 -6.82 5.36
C PHE A 119 6.47 -6.43 5.43
N MET A 120 6.79 -5.15 5.58
CA MET A 120 8.18 -4.68 5.74
C MET A 120 8.83 -5.29 6.98
N ASP A 121 8.16 -5.28 8.13
CA ASP A 121 8.67 -5.87 9.38
C ASP A 121 8.98 -7.37 9.22
N ARG A 122 8.09 -8.12 8.54
CA ARG A 122 8.31 -9.55 8.27
C ARG A 122 9.48 -9.78 7.33
N MET A 123 9.59 -8.99 6.28
CA MET A 123 10.72 -9.08 5.34
C MET A 123 12.04 -8.70 6.01
N MET A 124 12.04 -7.68 6.88
CA MET A 124 13.18 -7.32 7.71
C MET A 124 13.64 -8.50 8.57
N GLN A 125 12.71 -9.16 9.26
CA GLN A 125 13.02 -10.33 10.10
C GLN A 125 13.60 -11.48 9.27
N LEU A 126 13.01 -11.81 8.13
CA LEU A 126 13.50 -12.87 7.25
C LEU A 126 14.90 -12.55 6.71
N ALA A 127 15.11 -11.34 6.18
CA ALA A 127 16.41 -10.92 5.65
C ALA A 127 17.48 -10.90 6.75
N THR A 128 17.17 -10.38 7.92
CA THR A 128 18.08 -10.40 9.09
C THR A 128 18.50 -11.82 9.44
N GLY A 129 17.55 -12.75 9.52
CA GLY A 129 17.85 -14.16 9.77
C GLY A 129 18.82 -14.76 8.75
N LEU A 130 18.62 -14.46 7.46
CA LEU A 130 19.50 -14.93 6.39
C LEU A 130 20.90 -14.30 6.46
N PHE A 131 21.04 -13.02 6.78
CA PHE A 131 22.36 -12.40 6.99
C PHE A 131 23.09 -13.00 8.19
N ILE A 132 22.39 -13.28 9.28
CA ILE A 132 22.98 -13.95 10.45
C ILE A 132 23.46 -15.35 10.09
N GLU A 133 22.62 -16.13 9.41
CA GLU A 133 22.90 -17.53 9.06
C GLU A 133 24.06 -17.63 8.06
N GLN A 134 24.02 -16.85 6.97
CA GLN A 134 24.92 -16.99 5.83
C GLN A 134 26.20 -16.17 5.97
N CYS A 135 26.13 -15.00 6.63
CA CYS A 135 27.25 -14.05 6.71
C CYS A 135 27.76 -13.82 8.14
N ARG A 136 27.13 -14.38 9.17
CA ARG A 136 27.43 -14.07 10.59
C ARG A 136 27.29 -12.57 10.90
N PHE A 137 26.46 -11.87 10.17
CA PHE A 137 26.22 -10.44 10.31
C PHE A 137 24.77 -10.18 10.72
N ASN A 138 24.58 -9.40 11.80
CA ASN A 138 23.25 -8.97 12.24
C ASN A 138 23.02 -7.51 11.86
N PRO A 139 22.22 -7.21 10.81
CA PRO A 139 21.96 -5.83 10.40
C PRO A 139 21.23 -5.00 11.47
N GLN A 140 20.47 -5.64 12.36
CA GLN A 140 19.72 -4.95 13.43
C GLN A 140 20.57 -4.71 14.69
N HIS A 141 21.88 -4.95 14.63
CA HIS A 141 22.76 -4.68 15.78
C HIS A 141 23.02 -3.18 15.98
N ASP A 142 22.95 -2.39 14.93
CA ASP A 142 23.06 -0.94 14.96
C ASP A 142 22.02 -0.27 14.04
N ALA A 143 21.60 0.94 14.41
CA ALA A 143 20.53 1.68 13.72
C ALA A 143 20.87 2.03 12.25
N GLU A 144 22.15 2.27 11.93
CA GLU A 144 22.55 2.60 10.56
C GLU A 144 22.41 1.40 9.63
N SER A 145 22.85 0.22 10.06
CA SER A 145 22.73 -1.02 9.30
C SER A 145 21.27 -1.44 9.15
N GLU A 146 20.46 -1.30 10.21
CA GLU A 146 19.03 -1.56 10.17
C GLU A 146 18.30 -0.65 9.16
N GLN A 147 18.62 0.65 9.18
CA GLN A 147 18.04 1.59 8.22
C GLN A 147 18.47 1.28 6.78
N LYS A 148 19.71 0.89 6.55
CA LYS A 148 20.17 0.46 5.23
C LYS A 148 19.43 -0.78 4.74
N LEU A 149 19.23 -1.76 5.61
CA LEU A 149 18.43 -2.95 5.28
C LEU A 149 17.00 -2.57 4.91
N TYR A 150 16.34 -1.74 5.73
CA TYR A 150 14.99 -1.27 5.49
C TYR A 150 14.86 -0.58 4.12
N ASN A 151 15.79 0.30 3.78
CA ASN A 151 15.79 1.03 2.53
C ASN A 151 16.09 0.14 1.30
N ALA A 152 16.84 -0.95 1.48
CA ALA A 152 17.20 -1.86 0.40
C ALA A 152 16.08 -2.84 0.03
N LEU A 153 15.22 -3.23 0.98
CA LEU A 153 14.17 -4.22 0.79
C LEU A 153 13.24 -3.94 -0.40
N PRO A 154 12.64 -2.75 -0.56
CA PRO A 154 11.76 -2.47 -1.70
C PRO A 154 12.47 -2.59 -3.05
N HIS A 155 13.75 -2.24 -3.08
CA HIS A 155 14.56 -2.36 -4.29
C HIS A 155 14.81 -3.83 -4.68
N TRP A 156 15.13 -4.67 -3.71
CA TRP A 156 15.32 -6.11 -3.96
C TRP A 156 14.05 -6.78 -4.46
N LEU A 157 12.89 -6.41 -3.89
CA LEU A 157 11.61 -6.96 -4.32
C LEU A 157 11.25 -6.57 -5.76
N LYS A 158 11.59 -5.35 -6.18
CA LYS A 158 11.37 -4.89 -7.57
C LYS A 158 12.28 -5.58 -8.58
N GLN A 159 13.44 -6.10 -8.14
CA GLN A 159 14.34 -6.89 -8.96
C GLN A 159 13.89 -8.34 -9.14
N ASP A 160 12.79 -8.72 -8.49
CA ASP A 160 12.20 -10.06 -8.60
C ASP A 160 11.68 -10.31 -10.02
N GLY A 161 12.59 -10.61 -10.94
CA GLY A 161 12.24 -11.15 -12.25
C GLY A 161 11.53 -12.49 -12.06
N LYS A 162 10.43 -12.72 -12.79
CA LYS A 162 9.60 -13.92 -12.67
C LYS A 162 10.37 -15.25 -12.83
N ASP A 163 11.60 -15.18 -13.35
CA ASP A 163 12.43 -16.33 -13.67
C ASP A 163 13.54 -16.61 -12.63
N GLN A 164 13.65 -15.82 -11.56
CA GLN A 164 14.67 -16.02 -10.56
C GLN A 164 14.13 -16.81 -9.35
N ASN A 165 14.69 -17.99 -9.11
CA ASN A 165 14.36 -18.84 -7.95
C ASN A 165 14.84 -18.25 -6.60
N SER A 166 15.63 -17.19 -6.62
CA SER A 166 16.18 -16.55 -5.42
C SER A 166 16.58 -15.11 -5.68
N LEU A 167 16.43 -14.28 -4.65
CA LEU A 167 16.92 -12.90 -4.59
C LEU A 167 18.32 -12.88 -4.00
N LEU A 168 19.21 -12.09 -4.57
CA LEU A 168 20.52 -11.81 -3.98
C LEU A 168 20.42 -10.52 -3.18
N LEU A 169 20.61 -10.64 -1.86
CA LEU A 169 20.58 -9.53 -0.93
C LEU A 169 22.00 -9.04 -0.70
N GLU A 170 22.29 -7.79 -1.07
CA GLU A 170 23.60 -7.17 -0.82
C GLU A 170 23.44 -5.96 0.09
N LEU A 171 24.14 -5.98 1.23
CA LEU A 171 24.14 -4.89 2.19
C LEU A 171 25.56 -4.39 2.43
N LYS A 172 25.80 -3.14 2.03
CA LYS A 172 27.09 -2.48 2.24
C LYS A 172 27.09 -1.74 3.57
N VAL A 173 27.95 -2.17 4.49
CA VAL A 173 28.13 -1.55 5.79
C VAL A 173 29.62 -1.20 5.95
N ASN A 174 29.93 0.07 6.09
CA ASN A 174 31.29 0.60 6.07
C ASN A 174 32.04 0.16 4.80
N THR A 175 33.14 -0.60 4.97
CA THR A 175 33.95 -1.14 3.88
C THR A 175 33.58 -2.57 3.49
N ALA A 176 32.72 -3.25 4.26
CA ALA A 176 32.31 -4.61 4.04
C ALA A 176 31.03 -4.69 3.20
N VAL A 177 30.97 -5.69 2.33
CA VAL A 177 29.74 -6.06 1.62
C VAL A 177 29.29 -7.42 2.13
N HIS A 178 28.13 -7.47 2.73
CA HIS A 178 27.49 -8.70 3.19
C HIS A 178 26.50 -9.16 2.12
N THR A 179 26.56 -10.43 1.75
CA THR A 179 25.71 -10.99 0.69
C THR A 179 24.98 -12.21 1.20
N ALA A 180 23.66 -12.21 1.10
CA ALA A 180 22.82 -13.34 1.47
C ALA A 180 21.90 -13.71 0.30
N LYS A 181 21.58 -15.00 0.17
CA LYS A 181 20.66 -15.52 -0.84
C LYS A 181 19.33 -15.86 -0.18
N MET A 182 18.26 -15.24 -0.65
CA MET A 182 16.90 -15.49 -0.20
C MET A 182 16.13 -16.30 -1.25
N PRO A 183 15.82 -17.58 -1.00
CA PRO A 183 14.96 -18.34 -1.90
C PRO A 183 13.58 -17.69 -1.99
N ARG A 184 13.07 -17.51 -3.19
CA ARG A 184 11.75 -16.90 -3.42
C ARG A 184 10.63 -17.65 -2.71
N GLU A 185 10.69 -18.96 -2.75
CA GLU A 185 9.72 -19.80 -2.05
C GLU A 185 9.72 -19.56 -0.53
N SER A 186 10.89 -19.37 0.08
CA SER A 186 11.01 -19.04 1.50
C SER A 186 10.32 -17.73 1.84
N LEU A 187 10.47 -16.70 1.00
CA LEU A 187 9.78 -15.42 1.16
C LEU A 187 8.26 -15.59 1.05
N ILE A 188 7.77 -16.26 0.01
CA ILE A 188 6.34 -16.49 -0.20
C ILE A 188 5.75 -17.30 0.96
N ASN A 189 6.42 -18.35 1.39
CA ASN A 189 5.98 -19.18 2.52
C ASN A 189 5.93 -18.38 3.83
N TYR A 190 6.88 -17.50 4.05
CA TYR A 190 6.92 -16.64 5.24
C TYR A 190 5.74 -15.65 5.29
N LEU A 191 5.29 -15.15 4.12
CA LEU A 191 4.16 -14.23 3.97
C LEU A 191 2.81 -14.95 3.76
N SER A 192 2.81 -16.27 3.58
CA SER A 192 1.63 -17.04 3.14
C SER A 192 0.43 -16.93 4.08
N ARG A 193 0.66 -16.81 5.39
CA ARG A 193 -0.43 -16.65 6.37
C ARG A 193 -1.21 -15.36 6.13
N ASP A 194 -0.51 -14.27 5.86
CA ASP A 194 -1.10 -12.97 5.63
C ASP A 194 -1.85 -12.94 4.30
N TYR A 195 -1.25 -13.52 3.27
CA TYR A 195 -1.88 -13.65 1.95
C TYR A 195 -3.16 -14.49 2.01
N LYS A 196 -3.16 -15.60 2.77
CA LYS A 196 -4.36 -16.42 2.99
C LYS A 196 -5.48 -15.64 3.66
N SER A 197 -5.14 -14.81 4.67
CA SER A 197 -6.13 -13.96 5.34
C SER A 197 -6.78 -12.97 4.37
N ILE A 198 -6.00 -12.35 3.50
CA ILE A 198 -6.50 -11.43 2.47
C ILE A 198 -7.35 -12.20 1.43
N GLY A 199 -6.83 -13.32 0.91
CA GLY A 199 -7.52 -14.13 -0.09
C GLY A 199 -8.85 -14.67 0.40
N GLN A 200 -8.95 -15.07 1.67
CA GLN A 200 -10.20 -15.51 2.29
C GLN A 200 -11.24 -14.38 2.28
N GLN A 201 -10.88 -13.16 2.66
CA GLN A 201 -11.79 -12.02 2.66
C GLN A 201 -12.20 -11.61 1.23
N VAL A 202 -11.28 -11.71 0.27
CA VAL A 202 -11.62 -11.50 -1.15
C VAL A 202 -12.64 -12.55 -1.63
N ALA A 203 -12.43 -13.82 -1.29
CA ALA A 203 -13.36 -14.90 -1.66
C ALA A 203 -14.75 -14.70 -1.03
N GLU A 204 -14.83 -14.32 0.25
CA GLU A 204 -16.10 -14.02 0.93
C GLU A 204 -16.84 -12.85 0.26
N LEU A 205 -16.14 -11.79 -0.16
CA LEU A 205 -16.75 -10.66 -0.86
C LEU A 205 -17.20 -11.02 -2.29
N ALA A 206 -16.51 -11.96 -2.93
CA ALA A 206 -16.82 -12.43 -4.28
C ALA A 206 -17.98 -13.43 -4.32
N GLU A 207 -18.41 -13.98 -3.17
CA GLU A 207 -19.52 -14.92 -3.11
C GLU A 207 -20.80 -14.36 -3.74
N GLY A 208 -21.41 -15.15 -4.62
CA GLY A 208 -22.69 -14.84 -5.25
C GLY A 208 -22.64 -14.06 -6.55
N GLY A 209 -21.46 -13.80 -7.13
CA GLY A 209 -21.36 -13.05 -8.38
C GLY A 209 -20.06 -13.19 -9.13
N ASP A 210 -20.09 -12.77 -10.39
CA ASP A 210 -18.90 -12.55 -11.20
C ASP A 210 -18.29 -11.21 -10.79
N SER A 211 -17.28 -11.27 -9.92
CA SER A 211 -16.62 -10.09 -9.36
C SER A 211 -15.24 -9.92 -9.97
N LYS A 212 -14.89 -8.68 -10.31
CA LYS A 212 -13.54 -8.30 -10.74
C LYS A 212 -12.75 -7.73 -9.55
N LEU A 213 -11.53 -8.22 -9.36
CA LEU A 213 -10.62 -7.72 -8.32
C LEU A 213 -9.67 -6.69 -8.91
N LEU A 214 -9.73 -5.48 -8.40
CA LEU A 214 -8.80 -4.41 -8.72
C LEU A 214 -7.75 -4.27 -7.61
N LEU A 215 -6.47 -4.28 -7.98
CA LEU A 215 -5.37 -4.05 -7.05
C LEU A 215 -4.72 -2.69 -7.29
N SER A 216 -4.35 -2.01 -6.21
CA SER A 216 -3.39 -0.91 -6.30
C SER A 216 -2.02 -1.43 -6.76
N PRO A 217 -1.21 -0.63 -7.47
CA PRO A 217 0.09 -1.08 -7.98
C PRO A 217 1.01 -1.63 -6.88
N ASP A 218 1.15 -0.89 -5.78
CA ASP A 218 2.03 -1.27 -4.67
C ASP A 218 1.61 -2.60 -4.02
N PHE A 219 0.31 -2.88 -4.00
CA PHE A 219 -0.21 -4.13 -3.46
C PHE A 219 0.06 -5.31 -4.41
N ALA A 220 -0.04 -5.08 -5.71
CA ALA A 220 0.23 -6.09 -6.72
C ALA A 220 1.71 -6.50 -6.82
N ASP A 221 2.61 -5.64 -6.34
CA ASP A 221 4.08 -5.88 -6.34
C ASP A 221 4.50 -6.87 -5.24
N LEU A 222 3.62 -7.25 -4.30
CA LEU A 222 3.96 -8.22 -3.26
C LEU A 222 4.25 -9.60 -3.86
N PRO A 223 5.44 -10.19 -3.57
CA PRO A 223 5.87 -11.45 -4.15
C PRO A 223 4.91 -12.61 -3.86
N GLY A 224 4.40 -13.25 -4.91
CA GLY A 224 3.53 -14.42 -4.79
C GLY A 224 2.09 -14.14 -4.36
N LEU A 225 1.70 -12.91 -4.05
CA LEU A 225 0.35 -12.56 -3.60
C LEU A 225 -0.75 -13.10 -4.53
N ARG A 226 -0.58 -12.96 -5.84
CA ARG A 226 -1.59 -13.34 -6.84
C ARG A 226 -2.06 -14.79 -6.71
N SER A 227 -1.17 -15.72 -6.33
CA SER A 227 -1.54 -17.13 -6.15
C SER A 227 -2.46 -17.40 -4.96
N PHE A 228 -2.64 -16.43 -4.08
CA PHE A 228 -3.51 -16.53 -2.90
C PHE A 228 -4.84 -15.78 -3.06
N LEU A 229 -5.01 -14.98 -4.11
CA LEU A 229 -6.23 -14.20 -4.33
C LEU A 229 -7.35 -14.95 -5.03
N GLY A 230 -7.09 -16.20 -5.43
CA GLY A 230 -8.06 -17.08 -6.13
C GLY A 230 -7.89 -17.03 -7.65
N GLU A 231 -7.81 -18.22 -8.26
CA GLU A 231 -7.65 -18.37 -9.72
C GLU A 231 -8.95 -18.06 -10.48
N SER A 232 -10.09 -18.09 -9.79
CA SER A 232 -11.41 -17.90 -10.39
C SER A 232 -11.86 -16.44 -10.50
N ILE A 233 -11.16 -15.51 -9.82
CA ILE A 233 -11.51 -14.10 -9.87
C ILE A 233 -10.70 -13.38 -10.96
N GLU A 234 -11.38 -12.63 -11.83
CA GLU A 234 -10.70 -11.77 -12.79
C GLU A 234 -9.93 -10.67 -12.03
N LEU A 235 -8.61 -10.60 -12.24
CA LEU A 235 -7.73 -9.68 -11.55
C LEU A 235 -7.16 -8.65 -12.51
N GLU A 236 -7.30 -7.38 -12.16
CA GLU A 236 -6.69 -6.25 -12.85
C GLU A 236 -5.83 -5.43 -11.88
N VAL A 237 -4.63 -5.05 -12.32
CA VAL A 237 -3.77 -4.11 -11.60
C VAL A 237 -3.93 -2.73 -12.21
N LEU A 238 -4.35 -1.77 -11.41
CA LEU A 238 -4.49 -0.39 -11.85
C LEU A 238 -3.11 0.21 -12.13
N PRO A 239 -2.95 0.96 -13.23
CA PRO A 239 -1.70 1.67 -13.47
C PRO A 239 -1.49 2.80 -12.44
N VAL A 240 -0.22 3.15 -12.21
CA VAL A 240 0.13 4.27 -11.32
C VAL A 240 -0.59 5.55 -11.79
N GLY A 241 -1.21 6.24 -10.84
CA GLY A 241 -1.99 7.46 -11.09
C GLY A 241 -3.36 7.23 -11.75
N ALA A 242 -3.85 6.00 -11.89
CA ALA A 242 -5.17 5.72 -12.47
C ALA A 242 -6.30 6.40 -11.69
N ILE A 243 -6.27 6.32 -10.36
CA ILE A 243 -7.25 6.95 -9.48
C ILE A 243 -7.24 8.47 -9.67
N SER A 244 -6.07 9.11 -9.62
CA SER A 244 -5.96 10.56 -9.80
C SER A 244 -6.48 11.01 -11.17
N ARG A 245 -6.15 10.25 -12.24
CA ARG A 245 -6.70 10.52 -13.57
C ARG A 245 -8.21 10.38 -13.62
N ALA A 246 -8.76 9.31 -13.03
CA ALA A 246 -10.21 9.10 -12.99
C ALA A 246 -10.94 10.23 -12.25
N VAL A 247 -10.39 10.70 -11.12
CA VAL A 247 -10.94 11.83 -10.36
C VAL A 247 -10.94 13.11 -11.18
N ILE A 248 -9.84 13.41 -11.89
CA ILE A 248 -9.74 14.63 -12.70
C ILE A 248 -10.70 14.58 -13.89
N LEU A 249 -10.82 13.44 -14.57
CA LEU A 249 -11.70 13.28 -15.73
C LEU A 249 -13.20 13.35 -15.37
N ASN A 250 -13.56 12.99 -14.15
CA ASN A 250 -14.95 12.95 -13.67
C ASN A 250 -15.26 14.05 -12.65
N ARG A 251 -14.46 15.12 -12.58
CA ARG A 251 -14.62 16.18 -11.56
C ARG A 251 -15.95 16.94 -11.64
N ASP A 252 -16.58 16.96 -12.82
CA ASP A 252 -17.81 17.70 -13.10
C ASP A 252 -19.05 16.78 -13.16
N SER A 253 -18.89 15.47 -12.90
CA SER A 253 -19.95 14.46 -12.82
C SER A 253 -20.24 14.13 -11.36
#